data_d426b2059df81141a34b0623c70bf128
#
_entry.id   d426b2059df81141a34b0623c70bf128
#
_cell.length_a   1.000
_cell.length_b   1.000
_cell.length_c   1.000
_cell.angle_alpha   90.00
_cell.angle_beta   90.00
_cell.angle_gamma   90.00
#
_symmetry.space_group_name_H-M   'P 1'
#
loop_
_entity.id
_entity.type
_entity.pdbx_description
1 polymer ?
#
loop_
_entity_poly.entity_id
_entity_poly.type
_entity_poly.pdbx_seq_one_letter_code
_entity_poly.pdbx_strand_id
1 'polypeptide(L)'
;APVVAHPECIETVRDLADEVCSTEKMVSFCRNNPADTFIILTEAGMMHRLTRELPEKTFIAGPTDHCACNDCRFMKLNTIPKLLDCLKKNEPVIEIPDDICHKARLPIERMLEWSK
;
A
#
# COMPACT_ATOMS: atom_id res chain seq x y z
N ALA A 1 -2.06 -10.05 -19.93
CA ALA A 1 -2.55 -9.45 -18.67
C ALA A 1 -1.60 -8.34 -18.28
N PRO A 2 -2.05 -7.09 -18.12
CA PRO A 2 -1.20 -6.01 -17.64
C PRO A 2 -0.62 -6.31 -16.26
N VAL A 3 0.63 -5.92 -16.06
CA VAL A 3 1.38 -6.03 -14.80
C VAL A 3 1.36 -4.67 -14.11
N VAL A 4 0.81 -4.62 -12.89
CA VAL A 4 0.71 -3.37 -12.12
C VAL A 4 1.52 -3.53 -10.84
N ALA A 5 2.51 -2.66 -10.64
CA ALA A 5 3.45 -2.73 -9.52
C ALA A 5 3.31 -1.53 -8.57
N HIS A 6 3.57 -1.77 -7.28
CA HIS A 6 3.71 -0.70 -6.31
C HIS A 6 5.11 -0.05 -6.40
N PRO A 7 5.26 1.26 -6.19
CA PRO A 7 6.56 1.93 -6.24
C PRO A 7 7.62 1.37 -5.29
N GLU A 8 7.22 0.68 -4.22
CA GLU A 8 8.14 0.02 -3.28
C GLU A 8 8.71 -1.31 -3.80
N CYS A 9 8.23 -1.82 -4.94
CA CYS A 9 8.84 -2.96 -5.59
C CYS A 9 10.28 -2.63 -6.03
N ILE A 10 11.15 -3.64 -6.05
CA ILE A 10 12.53 -3.48 -6.54
C ILE A 10 12.53 -3.00 -8.00
N GLU A 11 13.59 -2.29 -8.39
CA GLU A 11 13.71 -1.65 -9.70
C GLU A 11 13.43 -2.62 -10.85
N THR A 12 14.04 -3.79 -10.84
CA THR A 12 13.85 -4.82 -11.88
C THR A 12 12.41 -5.28 -12.06
N VAL A 13 11.61 -5.24 -11.01
CA VAL A 13 10.16 -5.55 -11.06
C VAL A 13 9.38 -4.36 -11.63
N ARG A 14 9.74 -3.15 -11.24
CA ARG A 14 9.12 -1.93 -11.76
C ARG A 14 9.37 -1.74 -13.25
N ASP A 15 10.57 -2.09 -13.71
CA ASP A 15 10.97 -1.99 -15.13
C ASP A 15 10.19 -2.96 -16.04
N LEU A 16 9.67 -4.05 -15.47
CA LEU A 16 8.85 -5.04 -16.17
C LEU A 16 7.34 -4.78 -16.04
N ALA A 17 6.93 -3.80 -15.23
CA ALA A 17 5.53 -3.48 -15.04
C ALA A 17 5.01 -2.55 -16.13
N ASP A 18 3.76 -2.80 -16.56
CA ASP A 18 3.05 -1.90 -17.50
C ASP A 18 2.61 -0.60 -16.83
N GLU A 19 2.37 -0.65 -15.51
CA GLU A 19 2.03 0.52 -14.69
C GLU A 19 2.68 0.41 -13.31
N VAL A 20 3.28 1.52 -12.85
CA VAL A 20 3.83 1.65 -11.50
C VAL A 20 3.09 2.76 -10.77
N CYS A 21 2.30 2.40 -9.76
CA CYS A 21 1.45 3.38 -9.10
C CYS A 21 1.12 3.01 -7.64
N SER A 22 0.58 3.98 -6.91
CA SER A 22 0.08 3.77 -5.54
C SER A 22 -1.14 2.85 -5.52
N THR A 23 -1.46 2.27 -4.38
CA THR A 23 -2.61 1.38 -4.19
C THR A 23 -3.93 1.98 -4.63
N GLU A 24 -4.14 3.28 -4.42
CA GLU A 24 -5.35 3.98 -4.86
C GLU A 24 -5.41 4.11 -6.38
N LYS A 25 -4.30 4.43 -7.02
CA LYS A 25 -4.20 4.47 -8.49
C LYS A 25 -4.34 3.09 -9.13
N MET A 26 -3.92 2.01 -8.46
CA MET A 26 -4.13 0.64 -8.96
C MET A 26 -5.60 0.34 -9.20
N VAL A 27 -6.47 0.68 -8.26
CA VAL A 27 -7.92 0.50 -8.41
C VAL A 27 -8.43 1.27 -9.63
N SER A 28 -8.04 2.54 -9.75
CA SER A 28 -8.45 3.40 -10.86
C SER A 28 -7.92 2.90 -12.20
N PHE A 29 -6.67 2.47 -12.25
CA PHE A 29 -6.04 1.91 -13.44
C PHE A 29 -6.78 0.64 -13.90
N CYS A 30 -6.98 -0.32 -13.00
CA CYS A 30 -7.69 -1.57 -13.33
C CYS A 30 -9.14 -1.33 -13.74
N ARG A 31 -9.82 -0.34 -13.14
CA ARG A 31 -11.20 0.03 -13.50
C ARG A 31 -11.29 0.58 -14.92
N ASN A 32 -10.36 1.44 -15.31
CA ASN A 32 -10.40 2.15 -16.59
C ASN A 32 -9.71 1.38 -17.73
N ASN A 33 -8.95 0.34 -17.42
CA ASN A 33 -8.27 -0.46 -18.43
C ASN A 33 -9.23 -1.53 -18.99
N PRO A 34 -9.28 -1.76 -20.32
CA PRO A 34 -10.18 -2.73 -20.93
C PRO A 34 -9.84 -4.20 -20.66
N ALA A 35 -8.67 -4.52 -20.11
CA ALA A 35 -8.29 -5.88 -19.79
C ALA A 35 -9.17 -6.48 -18.68
N ASP A 36 -9.45 -7.78 -18.76
CA ASP A 36 -10.22 -8.52 -17.76
C ASP A 36 -9.34 -9.16 -16.70
N THR A 37 -8.05 -9.31 -16.95
CA THR A 37 -7.09 -9.97 -16.04
C THR A 37 -5.89 -9.10 -15.82
N PHE A 38 -5.43 -9.00 -14.56
CA PHE A 38 -4.26 -8.21 -14.15
C PHE A 38 -3.34 -9.02 -13.25
N ILE A 39 -2.05 -8.81 -13.39
CA ILE A 39 -1.03 -9.30 -12.44
C ILE A 39 -0.69 -8.15 -11.51
N ILE A 40 -0.88 -8.36 -10.21
CA ILE A 40 -0.74 -7.31 -9.18
C ILE A 40 0.47 -7.60 -8.30
N LEU A 41 1.40 -6.65 -8.27
CA LEU A 41 2.66 -6.72 -7.53
C LEU A 41 2.64 -5.69 -6.40
N THR A 42 1.96 -6.06 -5.31
CA THR A 42 1.85 -5.27 -4.08
C THR A 42 1.52 -6.19 -2.90
N GLU A 43 1.29 -5.62 -1.71
CA GLU A 43 0.89 -6.36 -0.52
C GLU A 43 -0.41 -7.15 -0.76
N ALA A 44 -0.41 -8.42 -0.33
CA ALA A 44 -1.47 -9.38 -0.64
C ALA A 44 -2.88 -8.95 -0.19
N GLY A 45 -2.99 -8.14 0.86
CA GLY A 45 -4.27 -7.58 1.30
C GLY A 45 -4.97 -6.72 0.25
N MET A 46 -4.21 -6.14 -0.70
CA MET A 46 -4.77 -5.37 -1.80
C MET A 46 -5.63 -6.21 -2.74
N MET A 47 -5.35 -7.51 -2.85
CA MET A 47 -6.13 -8.44 -3.66
C MET A 47 -7.59 -8.50 -3.21
N HIS A 48 -7.82 -8.50 -1.89
CA HIS A 48 -9.17 -8.47 -1.33
C HIS A 48 -9.94 -7.20 -1.75
N ARG A 49 -9.27 -6.04 -1.68
CA ARG A 49 -9.85 -4.77 -2.09
C ARG A 49 -10.20 -4.76 -3.58
N LEU A 50 -9.27 -5.15 -4.44
CA LEU A 50 -9.47 -5.20 -5.90
C LEU A 50 -10.62 -6.11 -6.28
N THR A 51 -10.66 -7.33 -5.76
CA THR A 51 -11.74 -8.29 -6.04
C THR A 51 -13.10 -7.80 -5.56
N ARG A 52 -13.14 -7.07 -4.43
CA ARG A 52 -14.38 -6.52 -3.89
C ARG A 52 -14.88 -5.32 -4.69
N GLU A 53 -13.98 -4.43 -5.14
CA GLU A 53 -14.36 -3.21 -5.87
C GLU A 53 -14.58 -3.44 -7.38
N LEU A 54 -13.96 -4.47 -7.94
CA LEU A 54 -14.01 -4.84 -9.37
C LEU A 54 -14.26 -6.34 -9.53
N PRO A 55 -15.44 -6.83 -9.11
CA PRO A 55 -15.75 -8.26 -9.09
C PRO A 55 -15.81 -8.90 -10.49
N GLU A 56 -15.96 -8.09 -11.52
CA GLU A 56 -15.99 -8.51 -12.93
C GLU A 56 -14.59 -8.81 -13.49
N LYS A 57 -13.52 -8.45 -12.76
CA LYS A 57 -12.14 -8.61 -13.20
C LYS A 57 -11.41 -9.69 -12.42
N THR A 58 -10.41 -10.27 -13.05
CA THR A 58 -9.54 -11.30 -12.45
C THR A 58 -8.21 -10.70 -12.03
N PHE A 59 -7.82 -10.94 -10.79
CA PHE A 59 -6.55 -10.47 -10.25
C PHE A 59 -5.67 -11.64 -9.85
N ILE A 60 -4.44 -11.65 -10.35
CA ILE A 60 -3.41 -12.63 -10.05
C ILE A 60 -2.37 -11.94 -9.18
N ALA A 61 -2.17 -12.41 -7.97
CA ALA A 61 -1.08 -11.93 -7.13
C ALA A 61 0.26 -12.36 -7.76
N GLY A 62 1.19 -11.44 -7.80
CA GLY A 62 2.55 -11.77 -8.23
C GLY A 62 3.20 -12.83 -7.35
N PRO A 63 4.27 -13.49 -7.80
CA PRO A 63 4.92 -14.55 -7.07
C PRO A 63 5.42 -14.05 -5.70
N THR A 64 5.09 -14.83 -4.65
CA THR A 64 5.37 -14.49 -3.25
C THR A 64 6.72 -15.03 -2.76
N ASP A 65 7.33 -15.95 -3.47
CA ASP A 65 8.39 -16.81 -2.95
C ASP A 65 9.70 -16.08 -2.63
N HIS A 66 9.91 -14.87 -3.15
CA HIS A 66 11.10 -14.06 -2.85
C HIS A 66 10.83 -12.54 -2.79
N CYS A 67 9.60 -12.11 -2.89
CA CYS A 67 9.26 -10.68 -2.82
C CYS A 67 8.65 -10.34 -1.45
N ALA A 68 9.43 -9.73 -0.57
CA ALA A 68 8.95 -9.21 0.71
C ALA A 68 7.83 -8.15 0.56
N CYS A 69 7.55 -7.71 -0.67
CA CYS A 69 6.52 -6.73 -0.97
C CYS A 69 5.10 -7.29 -0.87
N ASN A 70 4.91 -8.61 -1.03
CA ASN A 70 3.57 -9.21 -1.08
C ASN A 70 3.00 -9.56 0.30
N ASP A 71 3.83 -9.62 1.34
CA ASP A 71 3.38 -9.86 2.70
C ASP A 71 4.19 -9.01 3.69
N CYS A 72 3.74 -7.78 3.87
CA CYS A 72 4.37 -6.86 4.82
C CYS A 72 4.14 -7.36 6.25
N ARG A 73 5.12 -8.08 6.79
CA ARG A 73 5.07 -8.62 8.16
C ARG A 73 4.77 -7.55 9.22
N PHE A 74 5.21 -6.32 8.99
CA PHE A 74 4.95 -5.21 9.93
C PHE A 74 3.47 -4.81 9.94
N MET A 75 2.80 -4.79 8.80
CA MET A 75 1.35 -4.59 8.74
C MET A 75 0.60 -5.73 9.42
N LYS A 76 1.06 -6.97 9.27
CA LYS A 76 0.45 -8.16 9.90
C LYS A 76 0.65 -8.24 11.41
N LEU A 77 1.54 -7.40 12.00
CA LEU A 77 1.63 -7.25 13.45
C LEU A 77 0.42 -6.52 14.05
N ASN A 78 -0.29 -5.72 13.25
CA ASN A 78 -1.53 -5.06 13.65
C ASN A 78 -2.70 -6.02 13.48
N THR A 79 -3.32 -6.38 14.57
CA THR A 79 -4.47 -7.30 14.60
C THR A 79 -5.70 -6.62 15.19
N ILE A 80 -6.89 -7.11 14.86
CA ILE A 80 -8.15 -6.59 15.42
C ILE A 80 -8.16 -6.59 16.97
N PRO A 81 -7.72 -7.66 17.66
CA PRO A 81 -7.62 -7.62 19.12
C PRO A 81 -6.69 -6.53 19.64
N LYS A 82 -5.51 -6.34 19.02
CA LYS A 82 -4.57 -5.28 19.42
C LYS A 82 -5.15 -3.89 19.21
N LEU A 83 -5.86 -3.68 18.10
CA LEU A 83 -6.57 -2.42 17.84
C LEU A 83 -7.64 -2.16 18.91
N LEU A 84 -8.44 -3.18 19.26
CA LEU A 84 -9.44 -3.07 20.31
C LEU A 84 -8.81 -2.74 21.66
N ASP A 85 -7.70 -3.40 22.02
CA ASP A 85 -6.97 -3.13 23.26
C ASP A 85 -6.40 -1.71 23.30
N CYS A 86 -5.83 -1.24 22.19
CA CYS A 86 -5.34 0.11 22.05
C CYS A 86 -6.47 1.14 22.27
N LEU A 87 -7.62 0.95 21.67
CA LEU A 87 -8.78 1.83 21.83
C LEU A 87 -9.35 1.83 23.26
N LYS A 88 -9.32 0.67 23.95
CA LYS A 88 -9.81 0.54 25.33
C LYS A 88 -8.87 1.14 26.35
N LYS A 89 -7.56 1.01 26.14
CA LYS A 89 -6.53 1.36 27.12
C LYS A 89 -5.84 2.69 26.83
N ASN A 90 -6.01 3.24 25.61
CA ASN A 90 -5.20 4.33 25.05
C ASN A 90 -3.69 4.02 25.07
N GLU A 91 -3.33 2.77 24.83
CA GLU A 91 -1.96 2.28 24.81
C GLU A 91 -1.66 1.49 23.53
N PRO A 92 -0.38 1.44 23.09
CA PRO A 92 0.76 2.22 23.57
C PRO A 92 0.68 3.71 23.17
N VAL A 93 1.14 4.58 24.04
CA VAL A 93 1.35 6.00 23.70
C VAL A 93 2.67 6.13 22.95
N ILE A 94 2.66 6.81 21.83
CA ILE A 94 3.87 7.09 21.05
C ILE A 94 4.38 8.46 21.50
N GLU A 95 5.53 8.47 22.15
CA GLU A 95 6.22 9.69 22.57
C GLU A 95 7.40 9.96 21.62
N ILE A 96 7.44 11.15 21.06
CA ILE A 96 8.55 11.61 20.21
C ILE A 96 9.18 12.81 20.90
N PRO A 97 10.52 12.84 21.10
CA PRO A 97 11.20 14.01 21.65
C PRO A 97 10.85 15.29 20.90
N ASP A 98 10.61 16.37 21.63
CA ASP A 98 10.10 17.63 21.08
C ASP A 98 11.00 18.21 19.98
N ASP A 99 12.31 18.10 20.13
CA ASP A 99 13.28 18.58 19.15
C ASP A 99 13.17 17.81 17.81
N ILE A 100 12.93 16.50 17.87
CA ILE A 100 12.70 15.66 16.68
C ILE A 100 11.35 15.99 16.08
N CYS A 101 10.32 16.11 16.89
CA CYS A 101 8.96 16.46 16.45
C CYS A 101 8.95 17.81 15.71
N HIS A 102 9.62 18.82 16.29
CA HIS A 102 9.72 20.14 15.66
C HIS A 102 10.43 20.09 14.29
N LYS A 103 11.59 19.42 14.22
CA LYS A 103 12.34 19.28 12.96
C LYS A 103 11.56 18.51 11.90
N ALA A 104 10.85 17.44 12.29
CA ALA A 104 10.05 16.62 11.37
C ALA A 104 8.81 17.35 10.85
N ARG A 105 8.24 18.28 11.60
CA ARG A 105 7.08 19.07 11.22
C ARG A 105 7.36 20.03 10.06
N LEU A 106 8.54 20.67 10.05
CA LEU A 106 8.89 21.69 9.06
C LEU A 106 8.74 21.25 7.58
N PRO A 107 9.27 20.08 7.15
CA PRO A 107 9.08 19.63 5.77
C PRO A 107 7.62 19.30 5.46
N ILE A 108 6.85 18.79 6.43
CA ILE A 108 5.43 18.49 6.27
C ILE A 108 4.62 19.78 6.07
N GLU A 109 4.89 20.82 6.86
CA GLU A 109 4.24 22.11 6.72
C GLU A 109 4.52 22.76 5.36
N ARG A 110 5.77 22.70 4.89
CA ARG A 110 6.13 23.18 3.55
C ARG A 110 5.43 22.40 2.44
N MET A 111 5.36 21.09 2.57
CA MET A 111 4.64 20.26 1.61
C MET A 111 3.16 20.64 1.54
N LEU A 112 2.50 20.87 2.68
CA LEU A 112 1.10 21.29 2.76
C LEU A 112 0.88 22.70 2.21
N GLU A 113 1.84 23.61 2.38
CA GLU A 113 1.81 24.94 1.78
C GLU A 113 1.84 24.91 0.26
N TRP A 114 2.68 24.05 -0.32
CA TRP A 114 2.86 23.94 -1.76
C TRP A 114 1.83 23.07 -2.47
N SER A 115 1.02 22.34 -1.73
CA SER A 115 -0.07 21.51 -2.27
C SER A 115 -1.43 22.23 -2.36
N LYS A 116 -1.48 23.51 -2.02
CA LYS A 116 -2.62 24.39 -2.19
C LYS A 116 -2.62 25.03 -3.57
#